data_23a54bf12453187c57be0b13b1d14e4b
#
_entry.id   23a54bf12453187c57be0b13b1d14e4b
#
_cell.length_a   1.000
_cell.length_b   1.000
_cell.length_c   1.000
_cell.angle_alpha   90.00
_cell.angle_beta   90.00
_cell.angle_gamma   90.00
#
_symmetry.space_group_name_H-M   'P 1'
#
loop_
_entity.id
_entity.type
_entity.pdbx_description
1 polymer ?
#
loop_
_entity_poly.entity_id
_entity_poly.type
_entity_poly.pdbx_seq_one_letter_code
_entity_poly.pdbx_strand_id
1 'polypeptide(L)'
;VLASILTQWNDAVPENEESVVDSQQKPATSGQETTVDFVTRSDLTTIDWTTESAWVGTRAALAESTGLNPDAYTDPDFFALEQRQVFERAWVVVGTAPEVAETGKLLVRNVGSRSIIITRDDGGELHGFFNSCRHRGTELAEADCEIAGTIRCPYHRWGYALDGQLISTPRFDEVPRTDFDKKDYGLAEVRVATWGVLLFACLDPETPALDIWLGDLDERLAGYNLDDWVVQETRDIDINANWKLISENFQEYYHLTWVHPELSKVSRVQDHYRYQGNGMYCGQTTTPVSGGDRNDWLVLPPADGLDESDATSGRFVALFPNVLLSVLPNHVFVMQLNPIAAGLTKEHCTFLLPPNAGAVDDDAFEATRSFWFEVHDEDND
;
A
#
# COMPACT_ATOMS: atom_id res chain seq x y z
N VAL A 1 -7.10 2.51 13.93
CA VAL A 1 -7.48 1.98 12.61
C VAL A 1 -6.52 0.87 12.18
N LEU A 2 -5.19 1.07 12.15
CA LEU A 2 -4.21 -0.01 11.88
C LEU A 2 -4.40 -1.20 12.84
N ALA A 3 -4.65 -0.94 14.12
CA ALA A 3 -4.97 -1.98 15.11
C ALA A 3 -6.26 -2.74 14.75
N SER A 4 -7.27 -2.08 14.22
CA SER A 4 -8.53 -2.70 13.77
C SER A 4 -8.33 -3.60 12.56
N ILE A 5 -7.50 -3.17 11.59
CA ILE A 5 -7.16 -3.95 10.40
C ILE A 5 -6.34 -5.18 10.78
N LEU A 6 -5.35 -5.04 11.68
CA LEU A 6 -4.56 -6.16 12.19
C LEU A 6 -5.41 -7.16 12.99
N THR A 7 -6.49 -6.71 13.63
CA THR A 7 -7.45 -7.57 14.35
C THR A 7 -8.30 -8.40 13.37
N GLN A 8 -8.80 -7.80 12.29
CA GLN A 8 -9.57 -8.52 11.26
C GLN A 8 -8.74 -9.63 10.58
N TRP A 9 -7.43 -9.43 10.48
CA TRP A 9 -6.55 -10.43 9.87
C TRP A 9 -6.32 -11.67 10.76
N ASN A 10 -6.32 -11.52 12.09
CA ASN A 10 -6.22 -12.65 13.00
C ASN A 10 -7.51 -13.50 13.08
N ASP A 11 -8.68 -12.93 12.80
CA ASP A 11 -9.96 -13.68 12.77
C ASP A 11 -10.05 -14.65 11.59
N ALA A 12 -9.14 -14.55 10.62
CA ALA A 12 -9.02 -15.49 9.51
C ALA A 12 -8.18 -16.75 9.83
N VAL A 13 -7.57 -16.85 11.03
CA VAL A 13 -6.86 -18.03 11.52
C VAL A 13 -7.75 -18.77 12.51
N PRO A 14 -8.04 -20.09 12.33
CA PRO A 14 -8.97 -20.80 13.20
C PRO A 14 -8.47 -20.88 14.64
N GLU A 15 -9.32 -20.40 15.57
CA GLU A 15 -9.12 -20.48 17.01
C GLU A 15 -9.24 -21.92 17.52
N ASN A 16 -8.33 -22.30 18.43
CA ASN A 16 -8.57 -23.39 19.37
C ASN A 16 -9.22 -22.82 20.63
N GLU A 17 -10.37 -23.38 21.00
CA GLU A 17 -11.23 -23.00 22.12
C GLU A 17 -10.56 -23.15 23.51
N GLU A 18 -10.89 -22.23 24.42
CA GLU A 18 -11.20 -22.31 25.88
C GLU A 18 -10.68 -21.07 26.60
N SER A 19 -11.34 -20.38 27.47
CA SER A 19 -12.40 -20.50 28.43
C SER A 19 -12.67 -19.13 29.09
N VAL A 20 -13.90 -18.88 29.46
CA VAL A 20 -14.46 -17.69 30.16
C VAL A 20 -14.06 -17.67 31.63
N VAL A 21 -13.63 -16.51 32.16
CA VAL A 21 -13.75 -16.18 33.60
C VAL A 21 -14.16 -14.72 33.79
N ASP A 22 -15.32 -14.58 34.45
CA ASP A 22 -15.94 -13.34 34.91
C ASP A 22 -15.29 -12.85 36.22
N SER A 23 -14.95 -11.55 36.34
CA SER A 23 -14.89 -10.89 37.64
C SER A 23 -14.95 -9.35 37.57
N GLN A 24 -16.02 -8.82 38.14
CA GLN A 24 -16.24 -7.40 38.42
C GLN A 24 -15.33 -6.92 39.58
N GLN A 25 -14.67 -5.76 39.43
CA GLN A 25 -14.32 -4.88 40.55
C GLN A 25 -14.19 -3.41 40.12
N LYS A 26 -14.79 -2.51 40.92
CA LYS A 26 -14.81 -1.05 40.78
C LYS A 26 -13.52 -0.38 41.26
N PRO A 27 -13.12 0.79 40.75
CA PRO A 27 -11.90 1.48 41.15
C PRO A 27 -12.11 2.42 42.35
N ALA A 28 -11.06 2.54 43.12
CA ALA A 28 -10.92 3.53 44.21
C ALA A 28 -10.06 4.71 43.73
N THR A 29 -10.54 5.93 44.03
CA THR A 29 -9.87 7.20 43.78
C THR A 29 -8.83 7.52 44.83
N SER A 30 -7.59 7.84 44.42
CA SER A 30 -6.70 8.69 45.22
C SER A 30 -5.68 9.38 44.32
N GLY A 31 -5.66 10.73 44.34
CA GLY A 31 -4.73 11.54 43.57
C GLY A 31 -3.29 11.40 44.10
N GLN A 32 -2.38 11.20 43.19
CA GLN A 32 -0.96 11.44 43.33
C GLN A 32 -0.43 12.10 42.05
N GLU A 33 0.27 13.21 42.21
CA GLU A 33 1.09 13.81 41.14
C GLU A 33 2.14 12.78 40.72
N THR A 34 2.02 12.28 39.48
CA THR A 34 3.03 11.43 38.89
C THR A 34 4.06 12.29 38.19
N THR A 35 5.25 12.39 38.78
CA THR A 35 6.47 12.75 38.04
C THR A 35 6.72 11.68 37.00
N VAL A 36 6.76 12.08 35.72
CA VAL A 36 7.14 11.20 34.60
C VAL A 36 8.66 11.00 34.72
N ASP A 37 9.09 9.86 35.26
CA ASP A 37 10.47 9.43 35.16
C ASP A 37 10.73 8.98 33.72
N PHE A 38 11.63 9.67 33.03
CA PHE A 38 12.12 9.23 31.73
C PHE A 38 12.89 7.91 31.91
N VAL A 39 12.30 6.81 31.43
CA VAL A 39 12.95 5.49 31.37
C VAL A 39 14.12 5.60 30.40
N THR A 40 15.33 5.34 30.86
CA THR A 40 16.51 5.30 30.00
C THR A 40 16.50 3.99 29.17
N ARG A 41 16.98 4.04 27.93
CA ARG A 41 16.97 2.93 26.96
C ARG A 41 17.62 1.61 27.46
N SER A 42 18.37 1.66 28.56
CA SER A 42 19.03 0.51 29.22
C SER A 42 18.09 -0.38 30.03
N ASP A 43 16.85 0.05 30.32
CA ASP A 43 15.90 -0.67 31.19
C ASP A 43 14.79 -1.37 30.39
N LEU A 44 14.84 -1.30 29.02
CA LEU A 44 13.85 -1.91 28.15
C LEU A 44 14.13 -3.40 28.00
N THR A 45 13.27 -4.23 28.56
CA THR A 45 13.20 -5.65 28.22
C THR A 45 12.87 -5.78 26.74
N THR A 46 13.64 -6.58 25.99
CA THR A 46 13.35 -6.88 24.59
C THR A 46 11.90 -7.39 24.47
N ILE A 47 11.09 -6.72 23.68
CA ILE A 47 9.69 -7.10 23.45
C ILE A 47 9.67 -8.37 22.61
N ASP A 48 8.97 -9.39 23.10
CA ASP A 48 8.67 -10.56 22.27
C ASP A 48 7.38 -10.28 21.50
N TRP A 49 7.53 -9.83 20.26
CA TRP A 49 6.44 -9.49 19.33
C TRP A 49 5.56 -10.69 18.93
N THR A 50 5.97 -11.92 19.30
CA THR A 50 5.18 -13.14 19.00
C THR A 50 4.17 -13.44 20.11
N THR A 51 4.23 -12.73 21.25
CA THR A 51 3.33 -12.94 22.38
C THR A 51 2.16 -11.97 22.39
N GLU A 52 0.99 -12.43 22.81
CA GLU A 52 -0.21 -11.59 22.96
C GLU A 52 0.01 -10.39 23.89
N SER A 53 0.89 -10.53 24.88
CA SER A 53 1.20 -9.44 25.82
C SER A 53 1.75 -8.17 25.16
N ALA A 54 2.39 -8.30 23.98
CA ALA A 54 2.88 -7.16 23.20
C ALA A 54 1.72 -6.33 22.60
N TRP A 55 0.53 -6.93 22.46
CA TRP A 55 -0.60 -6.37 21.71
C TRP A 55 -1.84 -6.05 22.53
N VAL A 56 -1.91 -6.49 23.79
CA VAL A 56 -3.09 -6.34 24.67
C VAL A 56 -3.64 -4.90 24.71
N GLY A 57 -2.76 -3.91 24.85
CA GLY A 57 -3.18 -2.51 24.87
C GLY A 57 -3.74 -2.03 23.54
N THR A 58 -3.10 -2.41 22.43
CA THR A 58 -3.49 -2.02 21.08
C THR A 58 -4.80 -2.67 20.65
N ARG A 59 -5.04 -3.92 21.07
CA ARG A 59 -6.26 -4.71 20.76
C ARG A 59 -7.42 -4.49 21.73
N ALA A 60 -7.24 -3.68 22.75
CA ALA A 60 -8.31 -3.34 23.69
C ALA A 60 -9.48 -2.65 22.98
N ALA A 61 -10.65 -2.62 23.64
CA ALA A 61 -11.79 -1.85 23.12
C ALA A 61 -11.39 -0.39 22.87
N LEU A 62 -11.97 0.25 21.86
CA LEU A 62 -11.57 1.59 21.38
C LEU A 62 -11.41 2.63 22.51
N ALA A 63 -12.27 2.60 23.53
CA ALA A 63 -12.21 3.53 24.67
C ALA A 63 -11.04 3.26 25.64
N GLU A 64 -10.41 2.10 25.53
CA GLU A 64 -9.36 1.61 26.44
C GLU A 64 -8.06 1.31 25.66
N SER A 65 -8.11 1.34 24.32
CA SER A 65 -6.96 1.00 23.49
C SER A 65 -5.86 2.05 23.60
N THR A 66 -4.63 1.57 23.53
CA THR A 66 -3.43 2.39 23.39
C THR A 66 -2.92 2.33 21.96
N GLY A 67 -2.08 3.29 21.56
CA GLY A 67 -1.30 3.17 20.34
C GLY A 67 -0.39 1.95 20.36
N LEU A 68 0.27 1.68 19.24
CA LEU A 68 1.34 0.69 19.16
C LEU A 68 2.46 1.05 20.14
N ASN A 69 3.17 0.03 20.61
CA ASN A 69 4.38 0.28 21.40
C ASN A 69 5.38 1.09 20.53
N PRO A 70 6.03 2.13 21.08
CA PRO A 70 6.98 2.97 20.35
C PRO A 70 8.08 2.20 19.62
N ASP A 71 8.55 1.06 20.16
CA ASP A 71 9.55 0.22 19.53
C ASP A 71 9.06 -0.38 18.19
N ALA A 72 7.74 -0.52 18.00
CA ALA A 72 7.17 -0.95 16.71
C ALA A 72 7.48 0.01 15.55
N TYR A 73 7.84 1.26 15.84
CA TYR A 73 8.19 2.26 14.82
C TYR A 73 9.70 2.39 14.60
N THR A 74 10.53 1.92 15.54
CA THR A 74 11.97 2.21 15.54
C THR A 74 12.87 0.97 15.58
N ASP A 75 12.32 -0.19 15.95
CA ASP A 75 13.08 -1.43 16.07
C ASP A 75 13.29 -2.07 14.67
N PRO A 76 14.55 -2.26 14.21
CA PRO A 76 14.82 -2.90 12.93
C PRO A 76 14.42 -4.39 12.90
N ASP A 77 14.41 -5.09 14.04
CA ASP A 77 13.97 -6.50 14.10
C ASP A 77 12.45 -6.59 13.92
N PHE A 78 11.71 -5.65 14.52
CA PHE A 78 10.26 -5.52 14.27
C PHE A 78 9.98 -5.17 12.81
N PHE A 79 10.72 -4.22 12.24
CA PHE A 79 10.61 -3.91 10.81
C PHE A 79 10.84 -5.14 9.93
N ALA A 80 11.88 -5.93 10.22
CA ALA A 80 12.13 -7.16 9.47
C ALA A 80 11.02 -8.21 9.66
N LEU A 81 10.32 -8.22 10.80
CA LEU A 81 9.14 -9.03 11.04
C LEU A 81 7.96 -8.56 10.19
N GLU A 82 7.70 -7.25 10.11
CA GLU A 82 6.66 -6.67 9.27
C GLU A 82 6.84 -7.01 7.80
N GLN A 83 8.07 -6.95 7.28
CA GLN A 83 8.33 -7.33 5.88
C GLN A 83 7.82 -8.75 5.59
N ARG A 84 8.03 -9.69 6.50
CA ARG A 84 7.63 -11.11 6.34
C ARG A 84 6.16 -11.37 6.69
N GLN A 85 5.63 -10.71 7.72
CA GLN A 85 4.30 -11.04 8.26
C GLN A 85 3.19 -10.13 7.72
N VAL A 86 3.54 -8.95 7.21
CA VAL A 86 2.60 -8.01 6.63
C VAL A 86 2.77 -7.98 5.11
N PHE A 87 3.90 -7.46 4.62
CA PHE A 87 4.06 -7.20 3.19
C PHE A 87 4.12 -8.47 2.34
N GLU A 88 4.84 -9.52 2.78
CA GLU A 88 4.90 -10.78 2.03
C GLU A 88 3.59 -11.58 2.07
N ARG A 89 2.61 -11.17 2.91
CA ARG A 89 1.31 -11.83 3.06
C ARG A 89 0.11 -11.01 2.62
N ALA A 90 0.30 -9.76 2.25
CA ALA A 90 -0.75 -8.85 1.83
C ALA A 90 -0.79 -8.72 0.30
N TRP A 91 -1.88 -8.17 -0.22
CA TRP A 91 -1.88 -7.54 -1.52
C TRP A 91 -1.18 -6.18 -1.40
N VAL A 92 -0.05 -6.03 -2.07
CA VAL A 92 0.80 -4.84 -2.04
C VAL A 92 0.72 -4.16 -3.39
N VAL A 93 0.44 -2.85 -3.43
CA VAL A 93 0.57 -2.08 -4.66
C VAL A 93 2.04 -1.94 -5.00
N VAL A 94 2.38 -2.24 -6.24
CA VAL A 94 3.74 -2.29 -6.76
C VAL A 94 3.98 -1.39 -7.96
N GLY A 95 2.99 -0.59 -8.34
CA GLY A 95 3.04 0.36 -9.44
C GLY A 95 1.68 0.52 -10.10
N THR A 96 1.69 0.87 -11.37
CA THR A 96 0.50 1.08 -12.18
C THR A 96 0.42 0.13 -13.38
N ALA A 97 -0.80 -0.24 -13.77
CA ALA A 97 -1.04 -1.12 -14.92
C ALA A 97 -0.45 -0.59 -16.25
N PRO A 98 -0.45 0.74 -16.53
CA PRO A 98 0.20 1.30 -17.71
C PRO A 98 1.70 1.03 -17.81
N GLU A 99 2.42 0.85 -16.71
CA GLU A 99 3.86 0.55 -16.73
C GLU A 99 4.17 -0.79 -17.42
N VAL A 100 3.21 -1.72 -17.42
CA VAL A 100 3.33 -3.06 -18.02
C VAL A 100 2.22 -3.31 -19.04
N ALA A 101 1.70 -2.26 -19.69
CA ALA A 101 0.61 -2.39 -20.67
C ALA A 101 1.05 -3.12 -21.95
N GLU A 102 2.31 -2.97 -22.35
CA GLU A 102 2.84 -3.53 -23.59
C GLU A 102 3.55 -4.85 -23.35
N THR A 103 3.33 -5.82 -24.25
CA THR A 103 4.11 -7.07 -24.29
C THR A 103 5.61 -6.75 -24.44
N GLY A 104 6.43 -7.45 -23.65
CA GLY A 104 7.88 -7.23 -23.63
C GLY A 104 8.36 -6.19 -22.61
N LYS A 105 7.48 -5.48 -21.93
CA LYS A 105 7.83 -4.76 -20.70
C LYS A 105 8.04 -5.75 -19.57
N LEU A 106 9.11 -5.56 -18.80
CA LEU A 106 9.40 -6.31 -17.59
C LEU A 106 9.67 -5.33 -16.47
N LEU A 107 8.85 -5.39 -15.41
CA LEU A 107 9.02 -4.59 -14.21
C LEU A 107 9.76 -5.41 -13.15
N VAL A 108 10.64 -4.75 -12.40
CA VAL A 108 11.28 -5.30 -11.20
C VAL A 108 10.74 -4.55 -9.98
N ARG A 109 10.15 -5.27 -9.05
CA ARG A 109 9.53 -4.69 -7.84
C ARG A 109 9.94 -5.48 -6.60
N ASN A 110 9.77 -4.86 -5.43
CA ASN A 110 9.96 -5.53 -4.16
C ASN A 110 8.62 -5.65 -3.43
N VAL A 111 8.37 -6.83 -2.85
CA VAL A 111 7.26 -7.09 -1.94
C VAL A 111 7.87 -7.63 -0.65
N GLY A 112 7.80 -6.86 0.42
CA GLY A 112 8.56 -7.15 1.62
C GLY A 112 10.06 -7.22 1.29
N SER A 113 10.70 -8.31 1.69
CA SER A 113 12.13 -8.57 1.43
C SER A 113 12.39 -9.29 0.09
N ARG A 114 11.38 -9.50 -0.75
CA ARG A 114 11.46 -10.32 -1.95
C ARG A 114 11.43 -9.48 -3.23
N SER A 115 12.39 -9.74 -4.10
CA SER A 115 12.38 -9.20 -5.48
C SER A 115 11.48 -10.06 -6.36
N ILE A 116 10.60 -9.39 -7.12
CA ILE A 116 9.69 -10.00 -8.09
C ILE A 116 9.86 -9.35 -9.46
N ILE A 117 9.47 -10.06 -10.50
CA ILE A 117 9.33 -9.53 -11.84
C ILE A 117 7.89 -9.67 -12.31
N ILE A 118 7.42 -8.67 -13.04
CA ILE A 118 6.07 -8.66 -13.63
C ILE A 118 6.19 -8.40 -15.12
N THR A 119 5.44 -9.14 -15.91
CA THR A 119 5.45 -9.04 -17.38
C THR A 119 4.06 -9.29 -17.92
N ARG A 120 3.86 -8.92 -19.21
CA ARG A 120 2.65 -9.24 -19.97
C ARG A 120 3.03 -10.09 -21.15
N ASP A 121 2.30 -11.19 -21.35
CA ASP A 121 2.54 -12.10 -22.46
C ASP A 121 1.91 -11.61 -23.78
N ASP A 122 2.14 -12.36 -24.86
CA ASP A 122 1.59 -12.07 -26.18
C ASP A 122 0.05 -12.20 -26.26
N GLY A 123 -0.55 -12.88 -25.28
CA GLY A 123 -2.01 -13.01 -25.12
C GLY A 123 -2.63 -11.81 -24.39
N GLY A 124 -1.81 -10.94 -23.81
CA GLY A 124 -2.23 -9.80 -23.00
C GLY A 124 -2.43 -10.13 -21.52
N GLU A 125 -2.09 -11.35 -21.07
CA GLU A 125 -2.20 -11.75 -19.68
C GLU A 125 -1.01 -11.25 -18.84
N LEU A 126 -1.31 -10.79 -17.61
CA LEU A 126 -0.31 -10.39 -16.62
C LEU A 126 0.24 -11.61 -15.89
N HIS A 127 1.55 -11.65 -15.75
CA HIS A 127 2.26 -12.68 -15.00
C HIS A 127 3.23 -12.05 -14.00
N GLY A 128 3.26 -12.60 -12.80
CA GLY A 128 4.25 -12.26 -11.76
C GLY A 128 5.08 -13.47 -11.39
N PHE A 129 6.35 -13.25 -11.12
CA PHE A 129 7.28 -14.30 -10.70
C PHE A 129 8.27 -13.77 -9.66
N PHE A 130 8.77 -14.67 -8.80
CA PHE A 130 9.98 -14.35 -8.04
C PHE A 130 11.13 -14.06 -9.02
N ASN A 131 11.87 -13.00 -8.79
CA ASN A 131 13.00 -12.59 -9.62
C ASN A 131 14.23 -13.50 -9.40
N SER A 132 14.04 -14.79 -9.64
CA SER A 132 15.03 -15.82 -9.30
C SER A 132 15.02 -16.96 -10.31
N CYS A 133 16.16 -17.20 -10.95
CA CYS A 133 16.34 -18.30 -11.90
C CYS A 133 16.24 -19.68 -11.22
N ARG A 134 15.41 -20.56 -11.75
CA ARG A 134 15.18 -21.93 -11.22
C ARG A 134 16.41 -22.83 -11.29
N HIS A 135 17.47 -22.40 -11.98
CA HIS A 135 18.72 -23.16 -12.03
C HIS A 135 19.55 -23.03 -10.74
N ARG A 136 19.93 -21.80 -10.37
CA ARG A 136 20.81 -21.53 -9.20
C ARG A 136 20.47 -20.23 -8.46
N GLY A 137 19.24 -19.73 -8.57
CA GLY A 137 18.76 -18.59 -7.80
C GLY A 137 19.32 -17.23 -8.25
N THR A 138 19.95 -17.15 -9.42
CA THR A 138 20.45 -15.88 -9.95
C THR A 138 19.28 -14.95 -10.26
N GLU A 139 19.39 -13.71 -9.86
CA GLU A 139 18.44 -12.65 -10.21
C GLU A 139 18.36 -12.49 -11.73
N LEU A 140 17.14 -12.39 -12.26
CA LEU A 140 16.88 -12.40 -13.71
C LEU A 140 17.01 -11.01 -14.32
N ALA A 141 16.59 -9.98 -13.59
CA ALA A 141 16.68 -8.57 -13.98
C ALA A 141 16.97 -7.69 -12.75
N GLU A 142 17.82 -6.67 -12.90
CA GLU A 142 18.19 -5.74 -11.83
C GLU A 142 17.29 -4.48 -11.80
N ALA A 143 16.65 -4.17 -12.93
CA ALA A 143 15.76 -3.01 -13.09
C ALA A 143 14.76 -3.26 -14.20
N ASP A 144 13.76 -2.39 -14.28
CA ASP A 144 12.78 -2.37 -15.36
C ASP A 144 13.47 -2.35 -16.72
N CYS A 145 12.99 -3.15 -17.65
CA CYS A 145 13.59 -3.26 -18.96
C CYS A 145 12.59 -3.73 -20.02
N GLU A 146 13.02 -3.63 -21.28
CA GLU A 146 12.31 -4.23 -22.42
C GLU A 146 13.00 -5.54 -22.82
N ILE A 147 12.20 -6.58 -23.04
CA ILE A 147 12.67 -7.91 -23.43
C ILE A 147 12.01 -8.38 -24.73
N ALA A 148 12.78 -9.04 -25.58
CA ALA A 148 12.29 -9.57 -26.86
C ALA A 148 11.65 -10.96 -26.68
N GLY A 149 10.52 -11.04 -25.92
CA GLY A 149 9.72 -12.25 -25.78
C GLY A 149 10.36 -13.38 -24.95
N THR A 150 11.52 -13.16 -24.32
CA THR A 150 12.22 -14.17 -23.52
C THR A 150 12.96 -13.56 -22.35
N ILE A 151 12.64 -13.98 -21.15
CA ILE A 151 13.39 -13.64 -19.91
C ILE A 151 14.64 -14.52 -19.88
N ARG A 152 15.83 -13.91 -19.92
CA ARG A 152 17.10 -14.64 -19.98
C ARG A 152 17.94 -14.45 -18.74
N CYS A 153 18.19 -15.56 -18.03
CA CYS A 153 19.13 -15.56 -16.91
C CYS A 153 20.51 -15.06 -17.35
N PRO A 154 21.10 -14.06 -16.68
CA PRO A 154 22.41 -13.52 -17.06
C PRO A 154 23.55 -14.53 -16.85
N TYR A 155 23.37 -15.51 -15.96
CA TYR A 155 24.44 -16.45 -15.58
C TYR A 155 24.67 -17.55 -16.62
N HIS A 156 23.67 -18.44 -16.85
CA HIS A 156 23.83 -19.59 -17.77
C HIS A 156 22.86 -19.53 -18.96
N ARG A 157 22.22 -18.39 -19.19
CA ARG A 157 21.32 -18.15 -20.31
C ARG A 157 20.09 -19.07 -20.37
N TRP A 158 19.68 -19.64 -19.24
CA TRP A 158 18.35 -20.24 -19.19
C TRP A 158 17.32 -19.23 -19.62
N GLY A 159 16.42 -19.64 -20.53
CA GLY A 159 15.42 -18.75 -21.12
C GLY A 159 14.04 -19.19 -20.73
N TYR A 160 13.25 -18.23 -20.27
CA TYR A 160 11.85 -18.42 -19.90
C TYR A 160 10.98 -17.59 -20.85
N ALA A 161 9.82 -18.15 -21.22
CA ALA A 161 8.78 -17.39 -21.92
C ALA A 161 8.18 -16.34 -20.96
N LEU A 162 7.36 -15.43 -21.50
CA LEU A 162 6.73 -14.36 -20.71
C LEU A 162 5.71 -14.92 -19.69
N ASP A 163 5.18 -16.13 -19.92
CA ASP A 163 4.34 -16.89 -18.98
C ASP A 163 5.13 -17.72 -17.97
N GLY A 164 6.45 -17.52 -17.90
CA GLY A 164 7.34 -18.18 -16.93
C GLY A 164 7.80 -19.57 -17.31
N GLN A 165 7.32 -20.19 -18.39
CA GLN A 165 7.73 -21.53 -18.80
C GLN A 165 9.22 -21.57 -19.20
N LEU A 166 9.97 -22.58 -18.76
CA LEU A 166 11.35 -22.78 -19.18
C LEU A 166 11.40 -23.29 -20.62
N ILE A 167 11.88 -22.48 -21.55
CA ILE A 167 11.93 -22.79 -22.98
C ILE A 167 13.32 -23.19 -23.49
N SER A 168 14.39 -22.70 -22.86
CA SER A 168 15.76 -23.00 -23.32
C SER A 168 16.76 -23.18 -22.17
N THR A 169 17.64 -24.16 -22.35
CA THR A 169 18.70 -24.52 -21.39
C THR A 169 19.98 -24.81 -22.16
N PRO A 170 20.72 -23.74 -22.62
CA PRO A 170 21.90 -23.91 -23.45
C PRO A 170 22.92 -24.87 -22.86
N ARG A 171 23.44 -25.81 -23.68
CA ARG A 171 24.43 -26.85 -23.36
C ARG A 171 24.01 -27.85 -22.30
N PHE A 172 22.74 -27.85 -21.88
CA PHE A 172 22.27 -28.79 -20.85
C PHE A 172 22.13 -30.23 -21.37
N ASP A 173 22.03 -30.37 -22.69
CA ASP A 173 21.98 -31.63 -23.45
C ASP A 173 23.36 -32.28 -23.67
N GLU A 174 24.48 -31.58 -23.41
CA GLU A 174 25.83 -32.15 -23.45
C GLU A 174 26.00 -33.30 -22.44
N VAL A 175 25.22 -33.29 -21.35
CA VAL A 175 25.16 -34.38 -20.37
C VAL A 175 23.70 -34.81 -20.22
N PRO A 176 23.22 -35.76 -21.02
CA PRO A 176 21.81 -36.18 -21.00
C PRO A 176 21.37 -36.64 -19.61
N ARG A 177 20.26 -36.07 -19.14
CA ARG A 177 19.58 -36.48 -17.90
C ARG A 177 18.22 -37.06 -18.24
N THR A 178 17.92 -38.21 -17.63
CA THR A 178 16.63 -38.89 -17.83
C THR A 178 15.53 -38.39 -16.90
N ASP A 179 15.92 -37.61 -15.89
CA ASP A 179 15.07 -37.09 -14.81
C ASP A 179 14.80 -35.55 -14.91
N PHE A 180 15.13 -34.95 -16.06
CA PHE A 180 14.93 -33.51 -16.28
C PHE A 180 13.80 -33.24 -17.28
N ASP A 181 12.70 -32.66 -16.83
CA ASP A 181 11.66 -32.10 -17.68
C ASP A 181 11.63 -30.56 -17.47
N LYS A 182 11.71 -29.79 -18.54
CA LYS A 182 11.66 -28.31 -18.49
C LYS A 182 10.39 -27.79 -17.86
N LYS A 183 9.28 -28.55 -17.94
CA LYS A 183 7.99 -28.16 -17.32
C LYS A 183 8.07 -28.01 -15.81
N ASP A 184 8.98 -28.73 -15.16
CA ASP A 184 9.15 -28.70 -13.70
C ASP A 184 10.00 -27.50 -13.24
N TYR A 185 10.57 -26.74 -14.19
CA TYR A 185 11.51 -25.66 -13.94
C TYR A 185 11.00 -24.28 -14.46
N GLY A 186 9.70 -24.11 -14.59
CA GLY A 186 9.09 -22.79 -14.78
C GLY A 186 9.42 -21.86 -13.62
N LEU A 187 9.35 -20.55 -13.83
CA LEU A 187 9.53 -19.56 -12.77
C LEU A 187 8.51 -19.78 -11.64
N ALA A 188 8.91 -19.50 -10.42
CA ALA A 188 7.99 -19.56 -9.29
C ALA A 188 7.03 -18.36 -9.37
N GLU A 189 5.74 -18.66 -9.41
CA GLU A 189 4.68 -17.68 -9.62
C GLU A 189 4.46 -16.78 -8.42
N VAL A 190 4.08 -15.53 -8.69
CA VAL A 190 3.57 -14.53 -7.78
C VAL A 190 2.22 -14.08 -8.31
N ARG A 191 1.24 -14.01 -7.45
CA ARG A 191 -0.09 -13.52 -7.83
C ARG A 191 -0.02 -12.03 -8.14
N VAL A 192 -0.54 -11.63 -9.29
CA VAL A 192 -0.65 -10.22 -9.71
C VAL A 192 -2.06 -9.95 -10.17
N ALA A 193 -2.55 -8.75 -9.93
CA ALA A 193 -3.87 -8.30 -10.34
C ALA A 193 -3.91 -6.77 -10.46
N THR A 194 -4.93 -6.24 -11.09
CA THR A 194 -5.18 -4.79 -11.18
C THR A 194 -6.52 -4.43 -10.54
N TRP A 195 -6.59 -3.23 -10.00
CA TRP A 195 -7.83 -2.56 -9.62
C TRP A 195 -7.69 -1.07 -9.95
N GLY A 196 -8.61 -0.55 -10.76
CA GLY A 196 -8.38 0.72 -11.41
C GLY A 196 -7.05 0.69 -12.19
N VAL A 197 -6.28 1.74 -12.09
CA VAL A 197 -4.93 1.81 -12.68
C VAL A 197 -3.85 1.18 -11.80
N LEU A 198 -4.16 0.73 -10.59
CA LEU A 198 -3.17 0.20 -9.65
C LEU A 198 -2.84 -1.26 -9.96
N LEU A 199 -1.55 -1.58 -9.87
CA LEU A 199 -1.01 -2.92 -10.06
C LEU A 199 -0.63 -3.50 -8.69
N PHE A 200 -1.18 -4.68 -8.38
CA PHE A 200 -0.98 -5.39 -7.11
C PHE A 200 -0.17 -6.66 -7.30
N ALA A 201 0.58 -7.02 -6.27
CA ALA A 201 1.24 -8.32 -6.15
C ALA A 201 0.99 -8.92 -4.76
N CYS A 202 0.90 -10.26 -4.68
CA CYS A 202 0.74 -11.01 -3.44
C CYS A 202 1.57 -12.29 -3.49
N LEU A 203 2.45 -12.48 -2.48
CA LEU A 203 3.35 -13.64 -2.44
C LEU A 203 2.71 -14.85 -1.75
N ASP A 204 1.81 -14.63 -0.80
CA ASP A 204 1.19 -15.69 -0.03
C ASP A 204 -0.03 -16.27 -0.80
N PRO A 205 0.00 -17.57 -1.18
CA PRO A 205 -1.12 -18.20 -1.87
C PRO A 205 -2.39 -18.31 -1.02
N GLU A 206 -2.27 -18.27 0.32
CA GLU A 206 -3.40 -18.40 1.25
C GLU A 206 -4.16 -17.06 1.42
N THR A 207 -3.58 -15.94 1.04
CA THR A 207 -4.25 -14.65 1.08
C THR A 207 -5.47 -14.67 0.15
N PRO A 208 -6.66 -14.19 0.59
CA PRO A 208 -7.85 -14.13 -0.25
C PRO A 208 -7.61 -13.44 -1.60
N ALA A 209 -8.50 -13.61 -2.55
CA ALA A 209 -8.43 -12.91 -3.84
C ALA A 209 -8.54 -11.39 -3.65
N LEU A 210 -8.03 -10.60 -4.62
CA LEU A 210 -7.97 -9.14 -4.49
C LEU A 210 -9.34 -8.50 -4.28
N ASP A 211 -10.38 -8.99 -4.93
CA ASP A 211 -11.76 -8.52 -4.76
C ASP A 211 -12.27 -8.67 -3.32
N ILE A 212 -11.94 -9.80 -2.67
CA ILE A 212 -12.25 -10.01 -1.25
C ILE A 212 -11.41 -9.07 -0.36
N TRP A 213 -10.15 -8.83 -0.72
CA TRP A 213 -9.27 -7.90 0.00
C TRP A 213 -9.77 -6.47 -0.06
N LEU A 214 -10.24 -6.03 -1.22
CA LEU A 214 -10.83 -4.71 -1.43
C LEU A 214 -12.21 -4.57 -0.77
N GLY A 215 -12.97 -5.67 -0.64
CA GLY A 215 -14.30 -5.66 -0.05
C GLY A 215 -15.28 -4.76 -0.79
N ASP A 216 -15.88 -3.78 -0.10
CA ASP A 216 -16.84 -2.82 -0.68
C ASP A 216 -16.20 -1.55 -1.27
N LEU A 217 -14.86 -1.51 -1.38
CA LEU A 217 -14.15 -0.32 -1.89
C LEU A 217 -14.49 -0.03 -3.35
N ASP A 218 -14.59 -1.06 -4.17
CA ASP A 218 -14.96 -0.93 -5.59
C ASP A 218 -16.36 -0.31 -5.74
N GLU A 219 -17.34 -0.76 -4.95
CA GLU A 219 -18.69 -0.18 -4.95
C GLU A 219 -18.70 1.28 -4.48
N ARG A 220 -17.87 1.62 -3.48
CA ARG A 220 -17.77 2.98 -2.93
C ARG A 220 -17.19 3.98 -3.91
N LEU A 221 -16.31 3.55 -4.81
CA LEU A 221 -15.63 4.37 -5.80
C LEU A 221 -16.14 4.13 -7.22
N ALA A 222 -17.21 3.34 -7.40
CA ALA A 222 -17.74 2.97 -8.71
C ALA A 222 -18.09 4.19 -9.59
N GLY A 223 -18.56 5.29 -8.99
CA GLY A 223 -18.87 6.53 -9.70
C GLY A 223 -17.68 7.17 -10.41
N TYR A 224 -16.46 6.89 -9.95
CA TYR A 224 -15.24 7.43 -10.53
C TYR A 224 -14.72 6.63 -11.73
N ASN A 225 -15.08 5.34 -11.87
CA ASN A 225 -14.60 4.45 -12.93
C ASN A 225 -13.06 4.51 -13.10
N LEU A 226 -12.34 4.17 -12.04
CA LEU A 226 -10.88 4.36 -11.94
C LEU A 226 -10.06 3.58 -12.98
N ASP A 227 -10.65 2.61 -13.68
CA ASP A 227 -10.00 1.85 -14.76
C ASP A 227 -9.60 2.72 -15.96
N ASP A 228 -10.35 3.79 -16.20
CA ASP A 228 -10.16 4.68 -17.36
C ASP A 228 -9.26 5.88 -17.05
N TRP A 229 -8.84 6.05 -15.79
CA TRP A 229 -8.02 7.20 -15.39
C TRP A 229 -6.60 7.10 -15.91
N VAL A 230 -5.98 8.25 -16.18
CA VAL A 230 -4.67 8.35 -16.83
C VAL A 230 -3.63 8.84 -15.84
N VAL A 231 -2.47 8.16 -15.82
CA VAL A 231 -1.30 8.62 -15.07
C VAL A 231 -0.76 9.89 -15.72
N GLN A 232 -0.86 11.01 -15.02
CA GLN A 232 -0.39 12.32 -15.48
C GLN A 232 1.06 12.57 -15.08
N GLU A 233 1.41 12.28 -13.83
CA GLU A 233 2.76 12.48 -13.29
C GLU A 233 3.04 11.47 -12.19
N THR A 234 4.31 11.09 -12.04
CA THR A 234 4.82 10.31 -10.90
C THR A 234 6.03 10.99 -10.29
N ARG A 235 6.19 10.87 -8.97
CA ARG A 235 7.34 11.40 -8.24
C ARG A 235 7.69 10.52 -7.06
N ASP A 236 8.99 10.23 -6.90
CA ASP A 236 9.52 9.56 -5.71
C ASP A 236 9.96 10.58 -4.66
N ILE A 237 9.61 10.34 -3.39
CA ILE A 237 9.99 11.16 -2.23
C ILE A 237 10.50 10.22 -1.13
N ASP A 238 11.64 10.55 -0.55
CA ASP A 238 12.18 9.82 0.61
C ASP A 238 11.73 10.52 1.90
N ILE A 239 10.94 9.82 2.73
CA ILE A 239 10.42 10.31 4.00
C ILE A 239 11.18 9.65 5.15
N ASN A 240 11.76 10.46 6.04
CA ASN A 240 12.49 9.99 7.21
C ASN A 240 11.56 9.58 8.36
N ALA A 241 10.56 8.75 8.03
CA ALA A 241 9.56 8.24 8.96
C ALA A 241 9.26 6.77 8.72
N ASN A 242 8.71 6.11 9.74
CA ASN A 242 8.15 4.77 9.61
C ASN A 242 6.85 4.82 8.80
N TRP A 243 6.64 3.87 7.89
CA TRP A 243 5.46 3.78 7.03
C TRP A 243 4.12 3.82 7.80
N LYS A 244 4.10 3.30 9.03
CA LYS A 244 2.89 3.32 9.88
C LYS A 244 2.54 4.73 10.35
N LEU A 245 3.54 5.56 10.67
CA LEU A 245 3.30 6.96 11.06
C LEU A 245 2.68 7.74 9.92
N ILE A 246 3.17 7.56 8.70
CA ILE A 246 2.62 8.18 7.48
C ILE A 246 1.16 7.73 7.29
N SER A 247 0.92 6.41 7.38
CA SER A 247 -0.43 5.86 7.24
C SER A 247 -1.37 6.30 8.35
N GLU A 248 -0.89 6.41 9.60
CA GLU A 248 -1.68 6.88 10.74
C GLU A 248 -2.03 8.36 10.62
N ASN A 249 -1.07 9.20 10.21
CA ASN A 249 -1.28 10.62 9.94
C ASN A 249 -2.36 10.84 8.86
N PHE A 250 -2.27 10.12 7.75
CA PHE A 250 -3.25 10.23 6.67
C PHE A 250 -4.69 9.83 7.09
N GLN A 251 -4.84 8.95 8.07
CA GLN A 251 -6.14 8.40 8.49
C GLN A 251 -6.86 9.27 9.53
N GLU A 252 -6.25 10.34 10.02
CA GLU A 252 -6.86 11.23 10.98
C GLU A 252 -6.89 12.67 10.43
N TYR A 253 -7.70 13.51 11.02
CA TYR A 253 -7.87 14.92 10.62
C TYR A 253 -7.77 15.86 11.82
N TYR A 254 -7.26 15.36 12.96
CA TYR A 254 -7.15 16.15 14.18
C TYR A 254 -6.05 17.20 14.06
N HIS A 255 -4.96 16.91 13.33
CA HIS A 255 -3.85 17.83 13.09
C HIS A 255 -4.17 18.94 12.07
N LEU A 256 -5.15 18.76 11.17
CA LEU A 256 -5.43 19.65 10.04
C LEU A 256 -5.44 21.13 10.43
N THR A 257 -6.07 21.49 11.53
CA THR A 257 -6.22 22.91 11.92
C THR A 257 -4.89 23.59 12.25
N TRP A 258 -3.92 22.82 12.70
CA TRP A 258 -2.63 23.36 13.18
C TRP A 258 -1.48 23.11 12.22
N VAL A 259 -1.49 22.00 11.50
CA VAL A 259 -0.45 21.63 10.55
C VAL A 259 -0.76 22.17 9.15
N HIS A 260 -2.03 22.12 8.73
CA HIS A 260 -2.46 22.50 7.39
C HIS A 260 -3.44 23.69 7.40
N PRO A 261 -2.97 24.91 7.69
CA PRO A 261 -3.85 26.06 7.83
C PRO A 261 -4.60 26.42 6.53
N GLU A 262 -4.00 26.17 5.36
CA GLU A 262 -4.65 26.43 4.07
C GLU A 262 -5.67 25.34 3.72
N LEU A 263 -5.30 24.04 3.90
CA LEU A 263 -6.22 22.94 3.70
C LEU A 263 -7.43 23.03 4.64
N SER A 264 -7.23 23.45 5.89
CA SER A 264 -8.33 23.57 6.88
C SER A 264 -9.38 24.62 6.52
N LYS A 265 -9.09 25.54 5.59
CA LYS A 265 -10.06 26.52 5.07
C LYS A 265 -11.04 25.88 4.08
N VAL A 266 -10.60 24.87 3.34
CA VAL A 266 -11.39 24.16 2.32
C VAL A 266 -11.88 22.79 2.79
N SER A 267 -11.28 22.24 3.84
CA SER A 267 -11.61 20.93 4.42
C SER A 267 -11.66 21.02 5.94
N ARG A 268 -12.83 21.44 6.48
CA ARG A 268 -12.98 21.67 7.92
C ARG A 268 -13.15 20.37 8.69
N VAL A 269 -12.55 20.26 9.87
CA VAL A 269 -12.60 19.09 10.75
C VAL A 269 -14.02 18.58 11.01
N GLN A 270 -15.01 19.49 11.20
CA GLN A 270 -16.40 19.12 11.44
C GLN A 270 -17.14 18.54 10.23
N ASP A 271 -16.59 18.68 9.03
CA ASP A 271 -17.19 18.19 7.79
C ASP A 271 -16.66 16.80 7.40
N HIS A 272 -15.79 16.23 8.25
CA HIS A 272 -15.22 14.91 8.05
C HIS A 272 -16.08 13.80 8.67
N TYR A 273 -16.17 12.69 7.95
CA TYR A 273 -16.78 11.47 8.39
C TYR A 273 -15.82 10.29 8.16
N ARG A 274 -15.50 9.54 9.22
CA ARG A 274 -14.64 8.35 9.17
C ARG A 274 -15.45 7.08 9.13
N TYR A 275 -14.94 6.08 8.43
CA TYR A 275 -15.54 4.75 8.35
C TYR A 275 -14.49 3.65 8.25
N GLN A 276 -14.88 2.45 8.70
CA GLN A 276 -14.17 1.21 8.42
C GLN A 276 -14.85 0.55 7.22
N GLY A 277 -14.05 0.14 6.22
CA GLY A 277 -14.56 -0.64 5.08
C GLY A 277 -14.80 -2.11 5.44
N ASN A 278 -15.48 -2.83 4.55
CA ASN A 278 -15.66 -4.29 4.66
C ASN A 278 -14.47 -5.07 4.09
N GLY A 279 -13.45 -4.37 3.55
CA GLY A 279 -12.19 -4.91 3.09
C GLY A 279 -11.03 -4.48 3.99
N MET A 280 -9.82 -4.67 3.48
CA MET A 280 -8.59 -4.31 4.20
C MET A 280 -8.28 -2.81 4.02
N TYR A 281 -9.24 -1.96 4.29
CA TYR A 281 -9.10 -0.50 4.20
C TYR A 281 -9.96 0.22 5.22
N CYS A 282 -9.62 1.47 5.45
CA CYS A 282 -10.47 2.44 6.11
C CYS A 282 -10.46 3.74 5.33
N GLY A 283 -11.39 4.62 5.62
CA GLY A 283 -11.48 5.87 4.91
C GLY A 283 -12.13 6.98 5.69
N GLN A 284 -12.02 8.16 5.11
CA GLN A 284 -12.74 9.35 5.52
C GLN A 284 -13.28 10.08 4.30
N THR A 285 -14.36 10.79 4.49
CA THR A 285 -14.98 11.63 3.47
C THR A 285 -15.10 13.02 4.03
N THR A 286 -14.82 14.03 3.22
CA THR A 286 -15.06 15.45 3.55
C THR A 286 -15.79 16.11 2.42
N THR A 287 -16.67 17.06 2.76
CA THR A 287 -17.31 17.92 1.77
C THR A 287 -16.53 19.23 1.71
N PRO A 288 -15.95 19.60 0.54
CA PRO A 288 -15.23 20.83 0.37
C PRO A 288 -16.08 22.04 0.77
N VAL A 289 -15.45 23.02 1.41
CA VAL A 289 -16.13 24.30 1.72
C VAL A 289 -16.39 25.05 0.42
N SER A 290 -17.64 25.23 0.08
CA SER A 290 -18.03 26.07 -1.06
C SER A 290 -17.87 27.57 -0.72
N GLY A 291 -17.24 28.36 -1.60
CA GLY A 291 -17.26 29.81 -1.56
C GLY A 291 -16.05 30.53 -0.98
N GLY A 292 -14.90 29.89 -0.86
CA GLY A 292 -13.61 30.57 -0.67
C GLY A 292 -12.98 31.00 -2.00
N ASP A 293 -12.13 32.00 -1.98
CA ASP A 293 -11.39 32.49 -3.18
C ASP A 293 -10.31 31.49 -3.65
N ARG A 294 -10.14 30.35 -2.97
CA ARG A 294 -9.19 29.28 -3.28
C ARG A 294 -9.88 27.92 -3.24
N ASN A 295 -10.25 27.45 -4.43
CA ASN A 295 -10.53 26.02 -4.68
C ASN A 295 -9.32 25.41 -5.41
N ASP A 296 -8.11 25.59 -4.86
CA ASP A 296 -6.87 25.21 -5.54
C ASP A 296 -6.81 23.71 -5.89
N TRP A 297 -7.52 22.86 -5.17
CA TRP A 297 -7.64 21.43 -5.45
C TRP A 297 -8.76 21.06 -6.44
N LEU A 298 -9.65 22.01 -6.79
CA LEU A 298 -10.76 21.81 -7.70
C LEU A 298 -10.68 22.69 -8.96
N VAL A 299 -9.48 23.15 -9.34
CA VAL A 299 -9.27 23.97 -10.55
C VAL A 299 -9.34 23.17 -11.84
N LEU A 300 -9.10 21.85 -11.77
CA LEU A 300 -9.25 20.94 -12.91
C LEU A 300 -10.73 20.61 -13.15
N PRO A 301 -11.14 20.29 -14.40
CA PRO A 301 -12.50 19.88 -14.68
C PRO A 301 -12.81 18.54 -13.97
N PRO A 302 -14.03 18.37 -13.43
CA PRO A 302 -14.41 17.12 -12.78
C PRO A 302 -14.56 15.97 -13.79
N ALA A 303 -14.45 14.74 -13.31
CA ALA A 303 -14.77 13.55 -14.08
C ALA A 303 -16.24 13.56 -14.51
N ASP A 304 -16.53 13.01 -15.70
CA ASP A 304 -17.88 12.85 -16.19
C ASP A 304 -18.62 11.74 -15.41
N GLY A 305 -19.91 11.94 -15.18
CA GLY A 305 -20.79 10.90 -14.63
C GLY A 305 -20.80 10.78 -13.11
N LEU A 306 -20.09 11.63 -12.38
CA LEU A 306 -20.15 11.68 -10.92
C LEU A 306 -21.55 12.09 -10.45
N ASP A 307 -22.04 11.47 -9.40
CA ASP A 307 -23.25 11.90 -8.72
C ASP A 307 -23.00 13.20 -7.89
N GLU A 308 -24.04 13.77 -7.31
CA GLU A 308 -23.95 15.00 -6.52
C GLU A 308 -23.01 14.86 -5.30
N SER A 309 -22.99 13.68 -4.68
CA SER A 309 -22.12 13.38 -3.53
C SER A 309 -20.67 13.32 -3.95
N ASP A 310 -20.35 12.56 -4.99
CA ASP A 310 -19.00 12.40 -5.50
C ASP A 310 -18.45 13.69 -6.12
N ALA A 311 -19.31 14.47 -6.78
CA ALA A 311 -18.93 15.75 -7.38
C ALA A 311 -18.60 16.85 -6.35
N THR A 312 -18.97 16.68 -5.07
CA THR A 312 -18.80 17.70 -4.02
C THR A 312 -17.97 17.22 -2.83
N SER A 313 -17.48 16.00 -2.84
CA SER A 313 -16.74 15.40 -1.72
C SER A 313 -15.34 14.97 -2.11
N GLY A 314 -14.40 15.07 -1.16
CA GLY A 314 -13.14 14.34 -1.20
C GLY A 314 -13.28 13.01 -0.45
N ARG A 315 -12.71 11.96 -0.99
CA ARG A 315 -12.67 10.62 -0.39
C ARG A 315 -11.22 10.21 -0.16
N PHE A 316 -10.86 9.99 1.09
CA PHE A 316 -9.52 9.61 1.49
C PHE A 316 -9.55 8.17 1.99
N VAL A 317 -8.76 7.32 1.38
CA VAL A 317 -8.75 5.88 1.64
C VAL A 317 -7.34 5.41 1.95
N ALA A 318 -7.15 4.79 3.10
CA ALA A 318 -5.94 4.04 3.40
C ALA A 318 -6.22 2.56 3.15
N LEU A 319 -5.69 2.04 2.05
CA LEU A 319 -5.77 0.64 1.67
C LEU A 319 -4.50 -0.07 2.18
N PHE A 320 -4.72 -0.99 3.11
CA PHE A 320 -3.65 -1.74 3.77
C PHE A 320 -2.94 -2.68 2.78
N PRO A 321 -1.58 -2.79 2.83
CA PRO A 321 -0.73 -2.11 3.79
C PRO A 321 -0.16 -0.78 3.31
N ASN A 322 -0.15 -0.47 2.02
CA ASN A 322 0.81 0.48 1.48
C ASN A 322 0.25 1.53 0.51
N VAL A 323 -1.04 1.76 0.49
CA VAL A 323 -1.61 2.76 -0.42
C VAL A 323 -2.52 3.74 0.31
N LEU A 324 -2.28 5.02 0.07
CA LEU A 324 -3.10 6.12 0.51
C LEU A 324 -3.67 6.83 -0.72
N LEU A 325 -4.99 6.92 -0.80
CA LEU A 325 -5.71 7.49 -1.94
C LEU A 325 -6.45 8.75 -1.52
N SER A 326 -6.14 9.87 -2.15
CA SER A 326 -6.96 11.08 -2.11
C SER A 326 -7.76 11.15 -3.41
N VAL A 327 -9.02 10.75 -3.36
CA VAL A 327 -9.93 10.70 -4.52
C VAL A 327 -10.81 11.95 -4.52
N LEU A 328 -10.56 12.86 -5.44
CA LEU A 328 -11.29 14.11 -5.63
C LEU A 328 -12.10 14.03 -6.93
N PRO A 329 -13.09 14.91 -7.10
CA PRO A 329 -13.92 14.90 -8.31
C PRO A 329 -13.14 15.00 -9.64
N ASN A 330 -11.96 15.61 -9.60
CA ASN A 330 -11.20 16.01 -10.80
C ASN A 330 -9.77 15.43 -10.87
N HIS A 331 -9.29 14.77 -9.83
CA HIS A 331 -8.01 14.08 -9.80
C HIS A 331 -7.96 13.04 -8.68
N VAL A 332 -7.06 12.08 -8.80
CA VAL A 332 -6.67 11.19 -7.71
C VAL A 332 -5.19 11.38 -7.44
N PHE A 333 -4.87 11.60 -6.17
CA PHE A 333 -3.48 11.58 -5.71
C PHE A 333 -3.25 10.28 -4.93
N VAL A 334 -2.33 9.47 -5.42
CA VAL A 334 -1.95 8.16 -4.88
C VAL A 334 -0.59 8.28 -4.24
N MET A 335 -0.45 7.89 -2.99
CA MET A 335 0.83 7.70 -2.31
C MET A 335 1.02 6.21 -2.04
N GLN A 336 1.95 5.59 -2.77
CA GLN A 336 2.36 4.21 -2.54
C GLN A 336 3.56 4.22 -1.59
N LEU A 337 3.40 3.61 -0.42
CA LEU A 337 4.43 3.53 0.62
C LEU A 337 5.33 2.32 0.38
N ASN A 338 6.62 2.55 0.22
CA ASN A 338 7.64 1.51 0.08
C ASN A 338 8.61 1.60 1.26
N PRO A 339 8.38 0.86 2.36
CA PRO A 339 9.25 0.91 3.54
C PRO A 339 10.64 0.36 3.21
N ILE A 340 11.68 1.16 3.46
CA ILE A 340 13.08 0.82 3.21
C ILE A 340 13.77 0.38 4.50
N ALA A 341 13.45 1.05 5.61
CA ALA A 341 13.95 0.75 6.95
C ALA A 341 12.91 1.19 7.98
N ALA A 342 13.12 0.86 9.25
CA ALA A 342 12.23 1.27 10.33
C ALA A 342 11.98 2.80 10.37
N GLY A 343 12.96 3.62 10.01
CA GLY A 343 12.86 5.08 9.98
C GLY A 343 12.94 5.70 8.58
N LEU A 344 12.72 4.94 7.53
CA LEU A 344 12.79 5.45 6.15
C LEU A 344 11.74 4.77 5.28
N THR A 345 10.88 5.56 4.68
CA THR A 345 9.88 5.13 3.70
C THR A 345 10.08 5.92 2.40
N LYS A 346 10.15 5.23 1.28
CA LYS A 346 10.06 5.87 -0.03
C LYS A 346 8.58 5.90 -0.45
N GLU A 347 8.07 7.07 -0.72
CA GLU A 347 6.77 7.25 -1.34
C GLU A 347 6.90 7.35 -2.85
N HIS A 348 6.07 6.60 -3.55
CA HIS A 348 5.85 6.78 -4.98
C HIS A 348 4.51 7.47 -5.17
N CYS A 349 4.55 8.77 -5.39
CA CYS A 349 3.38 9.62 -5.57
C CYS A 349 2.96 9.61 -7.04
N THR A 350 1.66 9.39 -7.30
CA THR A 350 1.10 9.37 -8.65
C THR A 350 -0.13 10.25 -8.73
N PHE A 351 -0.17 11.17 -9.69
CA PHE A 351 -1.38 11.91 -10.05
C PHE A 351 -2.10 11.21 -11.19
N LEU A 352 -3.39 10.96 -10.97
CA LEU A 352 -4.30 10.44 -11.99
C LEU A 352 -5.30 11.51 -12.37
N LEU A 353 -5.58 11.63 -13.65
CA LEU A 353 -6.61 12.50 -14.19
C LEU A 353 -7.70 11.69 -14.89
N PRO A 354 -8.96 12.15 -14.86
CA PRO A 354 -10.04 11.47 -15.55
C PRO A 354 -9.86 11.55 -17.06
N PRO A 355 -10.40 10.59 -17.84
CA PRO A 355 -10.20 10.51 -19.29
C PRO A 355 -10.73 11.73 -20.04
N ASN A 356 -11.74 12.43 -19.50
CA ASN A 356 -12.30 13.64 -20.07
C ASN A 356 -11.50 14.91 -19.76
N ALA A 357 -10.44 14.85 -18.97
CA ALA A 357 -9.56 16.00 -18.68
C ALA A 357 -8.89 16.55 -19.96
N GLY A 358 -8.69 15.69 -20.98
CA GLY A 358 -8.11 16.10 -22.26
C GLY A 358 -6.67 16.62 -22.14
N ALA A 359 -6.30 17.60 -22.96
CA ALA A 359 -5.07 18.35 -22.76
C ALA A 359 -5.29 19.31 -21.59
N VAL A 360 -4.73 18.95 -20.44
CA VAL A 360 -4.84 19.74 -19.20
C VAL A 360 -4.08 21.04 -19.38
N ASP A 361 -4.66 22.14 -18.89
CA ASP A 361 -3.96 23.41 -18.75
C ASP A 361 -2.79 23.21 -17.75
N ASP A 362 -1.57 23.48 -18.21
CA ASP A 362 -0.35 23.28 -17.42
C ASP A 362 -0.37 24.08 -16.11
N ASP A 363 -0.94 25.32 -16.13
CA ASP A 363 -1.05 26.16 -14.94
C ASP A 363 -2.06 25.60 -13.93
N ALA A 364 -3.17 25.00 -14.39
CA ALA A 364 -4.18 24.38 -13.53
C ALA A 364 -3.64 23.09 -12.89
N PHE A 365 -2.92 22.26 -13.66
CA PHE A 365 -2.29 21.06 -13.10
C PHE A 365 -1.18 21.43 -12.12
N GLU A 366 -0.35 22.43 -12.44
CA GLU A 366 0.68 22.93 -11.53
C GLU A 366 0.10 23.42 -10.21
N ALA A 367 -1.04 24.13 -10.22
CA ALA A 367 -1.72 24.56 -9.01
C ALA A 367 -2.18 23.38 -8.15
N THR A 368 -2.79 22.36 -8.77
CA THR A 368 -3.20 21.11 -8.09
C THR A 368 -2.01 20.36 -7.50
N ARG A 369 -0.95 20.21 -8.29
CA ARG A 369 0.28 19.53 -7.89
C ARG A 369 0.96 20.23 -6.71
N SER A 370 1.13 21.57 -6.83
CA SER A 370 1.78 22.38 -5.79
C SER A 370 0.99 22.35 -4.49
N PHE A 371 -0.34 22.39 -4.56
CA PHE A 371 -1.20 22.28 -3.38
C PHE A 371 -0.93 20.97 -2.60
N TRP A 372 -0.93 19.82 -3.29
CA TRP A 372 -0.71 18.54 -2.61
C TRP A 372 0.70 18.38 -2.08
N PHE A 373 1.72 18.88 -2.79
CA PHE A 373 3.09 18.82 -2.28
C PHE A 373 3.34 19.82 -1.15
N GLU A 374 2.67 20.98 -1.12
CA GLU A 374 2.70 21.87 0.05
C GLU A 374 2.10 21.17 1.28
N VAL A 375 0.93 20.54 1.16
CA VAL A 375 0.31 19.75 2.26
C VAL A 375 1.24 18.61 2.71
N HIS A 376 1.85 17.91 1.77
CA HIS A 376 2.78 16.83 2.06
C HIS A 376 4.07 17.33 2.75
N ASP A 377 4.60 18.47 2.34
CA ASP A 377 5.79 19.06 2.96
C ASP A 377 5.49 19.54 4.39
N GLU A 378 4.30 20.09 4.65
CA GLU A 378 3.83 20.48 5.99
C GLU A 378 3.76 19.28 6.96
N ASP A 379 3.44 18.07 6.49
CA ASP A 379 3.44 16.85 7.29
C ASP A 379 4.86 16.34 7.62
N ASN A 380 5.87 16.75 6.86
CA ASN A 380 7.25 16.27 6.99
C ASN A 380 8.15 17.21 7.80
N ASP A 381 7.70 18.44 8.11
CA ASP A 381 8.42 19.41 8.91
C ASP A 381 8.19 19.22 10.42
#